data_fdcc2514024c84da61dbfc7d4cdae836
#
_entry.id   fdcc2514024c84da61dbfc7d4cdae836
#
_cell.length_a   1.000
_cell.length_b   1.000
_cell.length_c   1.000
_cell.angle_alpha   90.00
_cell.angle_beta   90.00
_cell.angle_gamma   90.00
#
_symmetry.space_group_name_H-M   'P 1'
#
loop_
_entity.id
_entity.type
_entity.pdbx_description
1 polymer ?
#
loop_
_entity_poly.entity_id
_entity_poly.type
_entity_poly.pdbx_seq_one_letter_code
_entity_poly.pdbx_strand_id
1 'polypeptide(L)'
;DTIKNYTGKAPVGWESPGLTETMDTLDLLSDCGIEYVADWPLDDQPIELTTKSGKPMYSVPYPVETNDITMMALQQHSSEEFAKRCIDHFDRLYEDSADITRIMGISMHTYISGVPHRSKYVEQVYSHITSKPDVLIWTGEQVMNWFKTQV
;
A
#
# COMPACT_ATOMS: atom_id res chain seq x y z
N ASP A 1 -17.32 11.96 -9.27
CA ASP A 1 -18.17 13.03 -8.70
C ASP A 1 -18.76 12.68 -7.32
N THR A 2 -19.22 11.43 -7.07
CA THR A 2 -19.86 11.05 -5.80
C THR A 2 -18.93 11.29 -4.60
N ILE A 3 -17.69 10.82 -4.64
CA ILE A 3 -16.70 11.01 -3.56
C ILE A 3 -16.45 12.49 -3.37
N LYS A 4 -16.16 13.23 -4.43
CA LYS A 4 -15.91 14.67 -4.37
C LYS A 4 -17.09 15.45 -3.77
N ASN A 5 -18.31 15.10 -4.18
CA ASN A 5 -19.52 15.78 -3.68
C ASN A 5 -19.75 15.51 -2.18
N TYR A 6 -19.36 14.34 -1.68
CA TYR A 6 -19.53 13.99 -0.27
C TYR A 6 -18.38 14.49 0.61
N THR A 7 -17.13 14.39 0.14
CA THR A 7 -15.92 14.70 0.93
C THR A 7 -15.37 16.09 0.69
N GLY A 8 -15.81 16.77 -0.39
CA GLY A 8 -15.23 18.04 -0.86
C GLY A 8 -13.94 17.87 -1.67
N LYS A 9 -13.37 16.66 -1.74
CA LYS A 9 -12.09 16.37 -2.42
C LYS A 9 -12.25 15.25 -3.45
N ALA A 10 -11.74 15.46 -4.66
CA ALA A 10 -11.66 14.41 -5.65
C ALA A 10 -10.63 13.34 -5.22
N PRO A 11 -10.88 12.04 -5.45
CA PRO A 11 -9.88 11.02 -5.21
C PRO A 11 -8.72 11.19 -6.21
N VAL A 12 -7.50 10.97 -5.74
CA VAL A 12 -6.27 11.00 -6.56
C VAL A 12 -5.59 9.64 -6.59
N GLY A 13 -6.02 8.71 -5.77
CA GLY A 13 -5.52 7.34 -5.70
C GLY A 13 -6.58 6.31 -6.02
N TRP A 14 -6.15 5.18 -6.52
CA TRP A 14 -7.01 4.05 -6.88
C TRP A 14 -6.38 2.72 -6.43
N GLU A 15 -7.23 1.82 -6.00
CA GLU A 15 -6.95 0.41 -5.80
C GLU A 15 -8.07 -0.39 -6.44
N SER A 16 -7.71 -1.27 -7.36
CA SER A 16 -8.68 -2.08 -8.08
C SER A 16 -9.22 -3.21 -7.20
N PRO A 17 -10.52 -3.52 -7.25
CA PRO A 17 -11.08 -4.66 -6.53
C PRO A 17 -10.35 -5.96 -6.89
N GLY A 18 -9.73 -6.60 -5.89
CA GLY A 18 -8.93 -7.81 -6.08
C GLY A 18 -7.70 -7.62 -6.97
N LEU A 19 -7.17 -6.40 -7.08
CA LEU A 19 -6.02 -6.03 -7.90
C LEU A 19 -6.21 -6.39 -9.39
N THR A 20 -7.46 -6.38 -9.86
CA THR A 20 -7.79 -6.78 -11.25
C THR A 20 -7.95 -5.57 -12.13
N GLU A 21 -7.17 -5.52 -13.19
CA GLU A 21 -7.16 -4.46 -14.18
C GLU A 21 -7.36 -4.99 -15.60
N THR A 22 -7.73 -4.10 -16.51
CA THR A 22 -7.67 -4.31 -17.95
C THR A 22 -6.50 -3.51 -18.53
N MET A 23 -6.15 -3.77 -19.78
CA MET A 23 -5.08 -3.01 -20.48
C MET A 23 -5.36 -1.51 -20.62
N ASP A 24 -6.62 -1.10 -20.46
CA ASP A 24 -7.03 0.31 -20.58
C ASP A 24 -7.23 0.98 -19.21
N THR A 25 -7.15 0.24 -18.09
CA THR A 25 -7.49 0.75 -16.76
C THR A 25 -6.66 1.99 -16.39
N LEU A 26 -5.34 1.95 -16.54
CA LEU A 26 -4.47 3.07 -16.19
C LEU A 26 -4.77 4.33 -16.99
N ASP A 27 -5.03 4.18 -18.29
CA ASP A 27 -5.37 5.30 -19.16
C ASP A 27 -6.69 5.95 -18.75
N LEU A 28 -7.71 5.13 -18.49
CA LEU A 28 -9.02 5.60 -18.03
C LEU A 28 -8.94 6.30 -16.66
N LEU A 29 -8.17 5.75 -15.73
CA LEU A 29 -7.93 6.36 -14.43
C LEU A 29 -7.22 7.70 -14.56
N SER A 30 -6.18 7.79 -15.39
CA SER A 30 -5.46 9.02 -15.69
C SER A 30 -6.38 10.09 -16.27
N ASP A 31 -7.27 9.72 -17.19
CA ASP A 31 -8.26 10.65 -17.77
C ASP A 31 -9.29 11.12 -16.73
N CYS A 32 -9.58 10.30 -15.72
CA CYS A 32 -10.44 10.67 -14.58
C CYS A 32 -9.73 11.51 -13.51
N GLY A 33 -8.42 11.77 -13.63
CA GLY A 33 -7.64 12.58 -12.69
C GLY A 33 -7.07 11.78 -11.51
N ILE A 34 -7.01 10.45 -11.62
CA ILE A 34 -6.24 9.62 -10.69
C ILE A 34 -4.76 9.78 -11.01
N GLU A 35 -3.94 9.92 -9.98
CA GLU A 35 -2.51 10.19 -10.09
C GLU A 35 -1.64 9.01 -9.65
N TYR A 36 -2.18 8.11 -8.81
CA TYR A 36 -1.48 6.88 -8.43
C TYR A 36 -2.42 5.68 -8.31
N VAL A 37 -1.83 4.51 -8.49
CA VAL A 37 -2.47 3.21 -8.25
C VAL A 37 -1.71 2.42 -7.19
N ALA A 38 -2.42 1.57 -6.45
CA ALA A 38 -1.87 0.66 -5.46
C ALA A 38 -2.26 -0.79 -5.79
N ASP A 39 -2.02 -1.19 -7.05
CA ASP A 39 -2.48 -2.47 -7.60
C ASP A 39 -1.32 -3.44 -7.87
N TRP A 40 -0.08 -2.92 -7.98
CA TRP A 40 1.03 -3.70 -8.49
C TRP A 40 2.14 -3.88 -7.44
N PRO A 41 2.49 -5.13 -7.10
CA PRO A 41 3.63 -5.43 -6.23
C PRO A 41 4.94 -5.36 -7.03
N LEU A 42 5.39 -4.16 -7.39
CA LEU A 42 6.55 -3.96 -8.25
C LEU A 42 7.85 -3.81 -7.48
N ASP A 43 7.87 -2.91 -6.47
CA ASP A 43 9.07 -2.55 -5.72
C ASP A 43 8.66 -1.99 -4.35
N ASP A 44 9.63 -1.81 -3.45
CA ASP A 44 9.51 -1.11 -2.17
C ASP A 44 9.64 0.42 -2.31
N GLN A 45 9.52 0.93 -3.53
CA GLN A 45 9.50 2.35 -3.89
C GLN A 45 8.40 2.62 -4.92
N PRO A 46 7.88 3.85 -4.99
CA PRO A 46 6.99 4.22 -6.07
C PRO A 46 7.71 4.16 -7.42
N ILE A 47 6.95 3.85 -8.45
CA ILE A 47 7.45 3.78 -9.83
C ILE A 47 6.56 4.68 -10.71
N GLU A 48 7.18 5.51 -11.54
CA GLU A 48 6.44 6.26 -12.55
C GLU A 48 5.98 5.33 -13.68
N LEU A 49 4.71 5.43 -14.01
CA LEU A 49 4.05 4.65 -15.05
C LEU A 49 3.76 5.54 -16.25
N THR A 50 3.90 5.00 -17.44
CA THR A 50 3.57 5.70 -18.68
C THR A 50 2.12 5.46 -19.07
N THR A 51 1.35 6.52 -19.27
CA THR A 51 -0.01 6.48 -19.81
C THR A 51 -0.02 6.94 -21.27
N LYS A 52 -1.03 6.55 -22.04
CA LYS A 52 -1.19 6.98 -23.45
C LYS A 52 -1.38 8.50 -23.56
N SER A 53 -1.93 9.13 -22.54
CA SER A 53 -2.12 10.58 -22.50
C SER A 53 -0.83 11.35 -22.22
N GLY A 54 0.25 10.66 -21.79
CA GLY A 54 1.50 11.28 -21.36
C GLY A 54 1.41 11.98 -20.00
N LYS A 55 0.29 11.88 -19.29
CA LYS A 55 0.18 12.36 -17.91
C LYS A 55 0.93 11.40 -16.99
N PRO A 56 1.71 11.91 -16.02
CA PRO A 56 2.37 11.05 -15.05
C PRO A 56 1.35 10.30 -14.20
N MET A 57 1.60 9.03 -13.96
CA MET A 57 0.91 8.19 -13.01
C MET A 57 1.94 7.40 -12.23
N TYR A 58 1.66 7.09 -10.97
CA TYR A 58 2.62 6.40 -10.11
C TYR A 58 2.02 5.10 -9.58
N SER A 59 2.83 4.04 -9.53
CA SER A 59 2.53 2.87 -8.72
C SER A 59 3.10 3.11 -7.32
N VAL A 60 2.24 3.10 -6.31
CA VAL A 60 2.66 3.10 -4.91
C VAL A 60 2.77 1.66 -4.44
N PRO A 61 3.80 1.27 -3.67
CA PRO A 61 3.99 -0.09 -3.21
C PRO A 61 2.75 -0.69 -2.57
N TYR A 62 2.31 -1.84 -3.08
CA TYR A 62 1.21 -2.62 -2.54
C TYR A 62 1.67 -4.07 -2.29
N PRO A 63 1.45 -4.62 -1.08
CA PRO A 63 2.01 -5.92 -0.73
C PRO A 63 1.08 -7.07 -1.12
N VAL A 64 1.66 -8.15 -1.62
CA VAL A 64 1.03 -9.47 -1.68
C VAL A 64 1.44 -10.31 -0.47
N GLU A 65 2.68 -10.16 -0.03
CA GLU A 65 3.30 -10.94 1.03
C GLU A 65 2.80 -10.56 2.43
N THR A 66 2.50 -9.29 2.65
CA THR A 66 1.98 -8.74 3.91
C THR A 66 0.50 -8.39 3.81
N ASN A 67 -0.25 -9.23 3.11
CA ASN A 67 -1.69 -9.11 2.87
C ASN A 67 -2.41 -10.24 3.63
N ASP A 68 -3.37 -9.89 4.47
CA ASP A 68 -4.09 -10.83 5.31
C ASP A 68 -5.00 -11.79 4.52
N ILE A 69 -5.57 -11.37 3.37
CA ILE A 69 -6.29 -12.28 2.48
C ILE A 69 -5.32 -13.34 1.95
N THR A 70 -4.20 -12.92 1.39
CA THR A 70 -3.21 -13.85 0.82
C THR A 70 -2.74 -14.84 1.88
N MET A 71 -2.32 -14.34 3.04
CA MET A 71 -1.76 -15.20 4.07
C MET A 71 -2.80 -16.04 4.80
N MET A 72 -3.86 -15.44 5.30
CA MET A 72 -4.79 -16.13 6.18
C MET A 72 -5.96 -16.78 5.45
N ALA A 73 -6.49 -16.17 4.40
CA ALA A 73 -7.62 -16.75 3.69
C ALA A 73 -7.19 -17.73 2.59
N LEU A 74 -6.13 -17.44 1.84
CA LEU A 74 -5.67 -18.30 0.74
C LEU A 74 -4.63 -19.33 1.21
N GLN A 75 -3.58 -18.90 1.91
CA GLN A 75 -2.50 -19.77 2.35
C GLN A 75 -2.77 -20.45 3.71
N GLN A 76 -3.85 -20.07 4.41
CA GLN A 76 -4.29 -20.62 5.69
C GLN A 76 -3.27 -20.48 6.84
N HIS A 77 -2.42 -19.44 6.78
CA HIS A 77 -1.52 -19.12 7.88
C HIS A 77 -2.27 -18.56 9.10
N SER A 78 -1.68 -18.70 10.26
CA SER A 78 -2.21 -18.13 11.50
C SER A 78 -2.01 -16.60 11.54
N SER A 79 -2.76 -15.93 12.41
CA SER A 79 -2.57 -14.49 12.65
C SER A 79 -1.21 -14.19 13.30
N GLU A 80 -0.65 -15.12 14.05
CA GLU A 80 0.69 -15.04 14.62
C GLU A 80 1.76 -15.06 13.51
N GLU A 81 1.60 -15.95 12.53
CA GLU A 81 2.49 -16.01 11.38
C GLU A 81 2.39 -14.75 10.50
N PHE A 82 1.19 -14.21 10.35
CA PHE A 82 0.99 -12.90 9.67
C PHE A 82 1.76 -11.79 10.39
N ALA A 83 1.61 -11.67 11.72
CA ALA A 83 2.32 -10.66 12.48
C ALA A 83 3.85 -10.86 12.40
N LYS A 84 4.33 -12.10 12.54
CA LYS A 84 5.74 -12.42 12.41
C LYS A 84 6.29 -12.00 11.04
N ARG A 85 5.61 -12.36 9.96
CA ARG A 85 6.03 -12.01 8.60
C ARG A 85 6.07 -10.50 8.39
N CYS A 86 5.05 -9.76 8.86
CA CYS A 86 5.05 -8.30 8.79
C CYS A 86 6.23 -7.68 9.54
N ILE A 87 6.58 -8.20 10.73
CA ILE A 87 7.70 -7.72 11.52
C ILE A 87 9.04 -8.05 10.84
N ASP A 88 9.24 -9.29 10.39
CA ASP A 88 10.47 -9.72 9.70
C ASP A 88 10.68 -8.90 8.41
N HIS A 89 9.60 -8.65 7.65
CA HIS A 89 9.62 -7.83 6.44
C HIS A 89 9.99 -6.38 6.75
N PHE A 90 9.34 -5.80 7.76
CA PHE A 90 9.65 -4.45 8.21
C PHE A 90 11.10 -4.32 8.66
N ASP A 91 11.60 -5.22 9.51
CA ASP A 91 12.97 -5.16 10.03
C ASP A 91 13.99 -5.21 8.88
N ARG A 92 13.73 -6.01 7.83
CA ARG A 92 14.60 -6.05 6.65
C ARG A 92 14.56 -4.74 5.87
N LEU A 93 13.37 -4.20 5.57
CA LEU A 93 13.25 -2.91 4.89
C LEU A 93 13.85 -1.75 5.71
N TYR A 94 13.72 -1.82 7.04
CA TYR A 94 14.32 -0.84 7.93
C TYR A 94 15.85 -0.85 7.87
N GLU A 95 16.47 -2.03 7.84
CA GLU A 95 17.92 -2.16 7.60
C GLU A 95 18.32 -1.60 6.23
N ASP A 96 17.62 -1.96 5.17
CA ASP A 96 17.89 -1.51 3.80
C ASP A 96 17.66 -0.01 3.62
N SER A 97 16.82 0.61 4.48
CA SER A 97 16.54 2.04 4.44
C SER A 97 17.71 2.93 4.84
N ALA A 98 18.78 2.37 5.37
CA ALA A 98 20.03 3.11 5.64
C ALA A 98 20.66 3.70 4.38
N ASP A 99 20.48 3.04 3.24
CA ASP A 99 21.05 3.49 1.95
C ASP A 99 20.02 4.24 1.10
N ILE A 100 18.77 3.77 1.09
CA ILE A 100 17.70 4.35 0.29
C ILE A 100 16.35 4.14 0.97
N THR A 101 15.52 5.17 1.00
CA THR A 101 14.16 5.11 1.59
C THR A 101 13.39 3.89 1.07
N ARG A 102 12.78 3.15 1.99
CA ARG A 102 11.91 2.02 1.70
C ARG A 102 10.47 2.30 2.13
N ILE A 103 9.53 1.73 1.43
CA ILE A 103 8.11 1.86 1.73
C ILE A 103 7.52 0.48 1.94
N MET A 104 6.87 0.31 3.09
CA MET A 104 6.17 -0.91 3.42
C MET A 104 4.66 -0.68 3.35
N GLY A 105 3.97 -1.48 2.57
CA GLY A 105 2.52 -1.62 2.65
C GLY A 105 2.13 -2.80 3.56
N ILE A 106 0.98 -2.69 4.22
CA ILE A 106 0.33 -3.80 4.93
C ILE A 106 -1.15 -3.77 4.54
N SER A 107 -1.62 -4.81 3.88
CA SER A 107 -3.01 -4.92 3.47
C SER A 107 -3.83 -5.67 4.51
N MET A 108 -4.87 -5.02 5.02
CA MET A 108 -5.71 -5.57 6.09
C MET A 108 -7.19 -5.40 5.76
N HIS A 109 -7.96 -6.46 6.05
CA HIS A 109 -9.40 -6.47 5.88
C HIS A 109 -10.08 -6.58 7.25
N THR A 110 -11.04 -5.71 7.49
CA THR A 110 -11.75 -5.62 8.79
C THR A 110 -12.37 -6.95 9.21
N TYR A 111 -12.87 -7.73 8.26
CA TYR A 111 -13.47 -9.05 8.50
C TYR A 111 -12.45 -10.19 8.64
N ILE A 112 -11.16 -9.94 8.43
CA ILE A 112 -10.06 -10.90 8.66
C ILE A 112 -9.23 -10.45 9.85
N SER A 113 -8.37 -9.47 9.69
CA SER A 113 -7.45 -9.00 10.75
C SER A 113 -8.14 -8.12 11.80
N GLY A 114 -9.24 -7.46 11.45
CA GLY A 114 -9.97 -6.55 12.35
C GLY A 114 -10.88 -7.25 13.36
N VAL A 115 -11.00 -8.59 13.34
CA VAL A 115 -11.83 -9.31 14.32
C VAL A 115 -11.14 -9.38 15.70
N PRO A 116 -11.89 -9.39 16.83
CA PRO A 116 -11.33 -9.23 18.17
C PRO A 116 -10.21 -10.21 18.54
N HIS A 117 -10.33 -11.47 18.16
CA HIS A 117 -9.32 -12.49 18.49
C HIS A 117 -8.03 -12.38 17.67
N ARG A 118 -8.02 -11.56 16.62
CA ARG A 118 -6.86 -11.32 15.73
C ARG A 118 -6.26 -9.93 15.88
N SER A 119 -7.03 -8.94 16.34
CA SER A 119 -6.59 -7.54 16.43
C SER A 119 -5.32 -7.34 17.24
N LYS A 120 -5.09 -8.16 18.28
CA LYS A 120 -3.84 -8.12 19.07
C LYS A 120 -2.58 -8.31 18.23
N TYR A 121 -2.65 -9.09 17.16
CA TYR A 121 -1.50 -9.33 16.27
C TYR A 121 -1.23 -8.13 15.37
N VAL A 122 -2.29 -7.44 14.93
CA VAL A 122 -2.16 -6.16 14.24
C VAL A 122 -1.52 -5.11 15.15
N GLU A 123 -1.98 -5.04 16.41
CA GLU A 123 -1.40 -4.15 17.42
C GLU A 123 0.10 -4.45 17.65
N GLN A 124 0.50 -5.72 17.71
CA GLN A 124 1.92 -6.10 17.81
C GLN A 124 2.75 -5.56 16.64
N VAL A 125 2.27 -5.72 15.41
CA VAL A 125 2.95 -5.22 14.21
C VAL A 125 3.13 -3.71 14.29
N TYR A 126 2.05 -2.95 14.51
CA TYR A 126 2.16 -1.48 14.55
C TYR A 126 2.97 -0.98 15.75
N SER A 127 2.87 -1.63 16.91
CA SER A 127 3.70 -1.29 18.08
C SER A 127 5.18 -1.50 17.78
N HIS A 128 5.55 -2.57 17.06
CA HIS A 128 6.92 -2.81 16.64
C HIS A 128 7.40 -1.74 15.66
N ILE A 129 6.65 -1.48 14.60
CA ILE A 129 6.97 -0.48 13.57
C ILE A 129 7.16 0.91 14.18
N THR A 130 6.20 1.35 14.99
CA THR A 130 6.21 2.70 15.57
C THR A 130 7.22 2.87 16.71
N SER A 131 7.82 1.78 17.22
CA SER A 131 8.89 1.84 18.19
C SER A 131 10.25 2.23 17.60
N LYS A 132 10.39 2.17 16.28
CA LYS A 132 11.65 2.49 15.59
C LYS A 132 11.72 3.98 15.26
N PRO A 133 12.89 4.62 15.42
CA PRO A 133 13.08 6.01 15.00
C PRO A 133 12.98 6.14 13.47
N ASP A 134 12.71 7.36 13.02
CA ASP A 134 12.70 7.76 11.60
C ASP A 134 11.69 7.00 10.72
N VAL A 135 10.67 6.39 11.33
CA VAL A 135 9.56 5.75 10.65
C VAL A 135 8.38 6.72 10.52
N LEU A 136 7.86 6.86 9.31
CA LEU A 136 6.69 7.69 9.00
C LEU A 136 5.50 6.81 8.63
N ILE A 137 4.34 7.11 9.21
CA ILE A 137 3.07 6.47 8.84
C ILE A 137 2.33 7.42 7.90
N TRP A 138 2.33 7.11 6.62
CA TRP A 138 1.80 7.95 5.56
C TRP A 138 0.69 7.26 4.78
N THR A 139 -0.17 8.08 4.18
CA THR A 139 -1.13 7.64 3.16
C THR A 139 -0.42 7.49 1.80
N GLY A 140 -1.02 6.72 0.87
CA GLY A 140 -0.49 6.62 -0.49
C GLY A 140 -0.32 7.97 -1.19
N GLU A 141 -1.24 8.92 -0.95
CA GLU A 141 -1.12 10.28 -1.48
C GLU A 141 0.10 11.03 -0.91
N GLN A 142 0.41 10.86 0.37
CA GLN A 142 1.60 11.47 0.96
C GLN A 142 2.89 10.86 0.40
N VAL A 143 2.90 9.55 0.23
CA VAL A 143 4.01 8.81 -0.41
C VAL A 143 4.22 9.30 -1.84
N MET A 144 3.17 9.37 -2.66
CA MET A 144 3.25 9.88 -4.03
C MET A 144 3.77 11.32 -4.07
N ASN A 145 3.22 12.20 -3.23
CA ASN A 145 3.63 13.60 -3.21
C ASN A 145 5.09 13.78 -2.80
N TRP A 146 5.56 12.99 -1.85
CA TRP A 146 6.98 12.97 -1.51
C TRP A 146 7.83 12.49 -2.68
N PHE A 147 7.46 11.38 -3.31
CA PHE A 147 8.22 10.80 -4.43
C PHE A 147 8.37 11.78 -5.59
N LYS A 148 7.31 12.53 -5.94
CA LYS A 148 7.37 13.61 -6.95
C LYS A 148 8.44 14.68 -6.68
N THR A 149 8.90 14.81 -5.45
CA THR A 149 9.97 15.76 -5.11
C THR A 149 11.36 15.17 -5.24
N GLN A 150 11.47 13.85 -5.48
CA GLN A 150 12.74 13.12 -5.57
C GLN A 150 13.18 12.87 -7.02
N VAL A 151 12.25 13.01 -7.99
CA VAL A 151 12.44 12.75 -9.42
C VAL A 151 12.36 14.03 -10.26
#